data_49c995135320a255d802fb418f055de4
#
_entry.id   49c995135320a255d802fb418f055de4
#
_cell.length_a   1.000
_cell.length_b   1.000
_cell.length_c   1.000
_cell.angle_alpha   90.00
_cell.angle_beta   90.00
_cell.angle_gamma   90.00
#
_symmetry.space_group_name_H-M   'P 1'
#
loop_
_entity.id
_entity.type
_entity.pdbx_description
1 polymer ?
#
loop_
_entity_poly.entity_id
_entity_poly.type
_entity_poly.pdbx_seq_one_letter_code
_entity_poly.pdbx_strand_id
1 'polypeptide(L)'
;MKRITSYRKNAICLLASLSLGSFLVACSTTQPNYQTVGNLNNLNQLQNLHAKATPSKKQMTGLHAQALQDIAMSIGAQAGLAWRSEQINQVLSKNASNLDRIFNFNLILLDHNVVPPVLVQGNSSLNLADAQTLRIDDRAYQIISQAHFITAPPQWRNYIWMDYQHPELPLPAFLPKTAEERIIWKKYATIGWQDGVQQADAIFNDNLARLTRDYNGMALYRRLLLKGMVSKPFVAQTDLGITGNNSALHINDQLLRITSLPKLQINPGRWKSIVTHDSAPTKE
;
A
#
# COMPACT_ATOMS: atom_id res chain seq x y z
N MET A 1 15.39 -27.68 -61.63
CA MET A 1 14.82 -27.59 -62.98
C MET A 1 13.74 -26.49 -62.99
N LYS A 2 13.91 -25.50 -63.94
CA LYS A 2 12.98 -24.44 -64.41
C LYS A 2 12.51 -23.43 -63.35
N ARG A 3 13.05 -22.16 -63.25
CA ARG A 3 13.03 -21.00 -64.16
C ARG A 3 11.60 -20.75 -64.71
N ILE A 4 11.00 -19.51 -64.50
CA ILE A 4 11.07 -18.37 -65.46
C ILE A 4 10.12 -17.28 -64.93
N THR A 5 10.62 -16.06 -64.73
CA THR A 5 10.46 -14.71 -65.32
C THR A 5 9.09 -14.03 -65.22
N SER A 6 9.10 -12.85 -64.53
CA SER A 6 9.05 -11.49 -65.10
C SER A 6 7.95 -11.18 -66.14
N TYR A 7 7.13 -10.18 -65.80
CA TYR A 7 6.71 -9.17 -66.80
C TYR A 7 6.23 -7.85 -66.17
N ARG A 8 6.93 -6.79 -66.47
CA ARG A 8 6.51 -5.38 -66.39
C ARG A 8 5.56 -5.13 -67.55
N LYS A 9 4.54 -4.28 -67.35
CA LYS A 9 4.11 -3.31 -68.37
C LYS A 9 3.35 -2.11 -67.74
N ASN A 10 3.87 -0.94 -68.02
CA ASN A 10 3.28 0.38 -67.92
C ASN A 10 2.08 0.51 -68.85
N ALA A 11 1.03 1.25 -68.45
CA ALA A 11 0.19 1.99 -69.35
C ALA A 11 -0.36 3.22 -68.64
N ILE A 12 -0.01 4.35 -69.17
CA ILE A 12 -0.45 5.71 -68.96
C ILE A 12 -1.82 5.89 -69.66
N CYS A 13 -2.78 6.60 -69.05
CA CYS A 13 -3.81 7.47 -69.66
C CYS A 13 -4.62 8.11 -68.51
N LEU A 14 -4.43 9.35 -68.21
CA LEU A 14 -5.07 10.59 -68.75
C LEU A 14 -6.52 10.81 -68.32
N LEU A 15 -6.70 11.82 -67.43
CA LEU A 15 -7.72 12.88 -67.35
C LEU A 15 -9.20 12.53 -67.20
N ALA A 16 -9.74 12.87 -66.02
CA ALA A 16 -10.96 13.67 -65.94
C ALA A 16 -11.09 14.30 -64.56
N SER A 17 -10.94 15.59 -64.51
CA SER A 17 -11.24 16.50 -63.41
C SER A 17 -12.74 16.52 -63.08
N LEU A 18 -13.14 16.09 -61.87
CA LEU A 18 -14.42 16.48 -61.30
C LEU A 18 -14.19 16.96 -59.88
N SER A 19 -14.15 18.28 -59.74
CA SER A 19 -14.12 19.00 -58.48
C SER A 19 -15.44 18.84 -57.75
N LEU A 20 -15.50 17.93 -56.77
CA LEU A 20 -16.57 17.93 -55.77
C LEU A 20 -16.03 18.51 -54.50
N GLY A 21 -16.36 19.78 -54.26
CA GLY A 21 -16.03 20.49 -53.03
C GLY A 21 -16.68 19.82 -51.83
N SER A 22 -15.93 19.03 -51.12
CA SER A 22 -16.29 18.57 -49.78
C SER A 22 -16.01 19.70 -48.79
N PHE A 23 -17.04 20.43 -48.41
CA PHE A 23 -17.05 21.25 -47.21
C PHE A 23 -16.84 20.35 -46.00
N LEU A 24 -15.58 20.20 -45.60
CA LEU A 24 -15.25 19.75 -44.27
C LEU A 24 -15.62 20.90 -43.31
N VAL A 25 -16.83 20.82 -42.76
CA VAL A 25 -17.19 21.53 -41.56
C VAL A 25 -16.26 20.97 -40.45
N ALA A 26 -15.14 21.67 -40.27
CA ALA A 26 -14.31 21.49 -39.07
C ALA A 26 -15.18 21.93 -37.88
N CYS A 27 -15.82 20.98 -37.21
CA CYS A 27 -16.24 21.19 -35.84
C CYS A 27 -14.96 21.45 -35.03
N SER A 28 -14.58 22.72 -34.95
CA SER A 28 -13.67 23.16 -33.91
C SER A 28 -14.39 22.95 -32.57
N THR A 29 -14.21 21.80 -31.97
CA THR A 29 -14.43 21.62 -30.54
C THR A 29 -13.46 22.55 -29.85
N THR A 30 -13.92 23.74 -29.56
CA THR A 30 -13.28 24.66 -28.62
C THR A 30 -13.28 23.91 -27.30
N GLN A 31 -12.21 23.17 -27.03
CA GLN A 31 -11.95 22.68 -25.68
C GLN A 31 -11.95 23.91 -24.78
N PRO A 32 -12.82 23.97 -23.76
CA PRO A 32 -12.76 25.06 -22.81
C PRO A 32 -11.37 25.02 -22.20
N ASN A 33 -10.68 26.15 -22.31
CA ASN A 33 -9.35 26.35 -21.77
C ASN A 33 -9.43 26.27 -20.24
N TYR A 34 -9.34 25.05 -19.71
CA TYR A 34 -9.20 24.83 -18.28
C TYR A 34 -7.78 25.28 -17.97
N GLN A 35 -7.66 26.32 -17.19
CA GLN A 35 -6.45 26.52 -16.44
C GLN A 35 -6.28 25.20 -15.64
N THR A 36 -5.30 24.42 -16.03
CA THR A 36 -4.77 23.32 -15.26
C THR A 36 -4.35 23.89 -13.91
N VAL A 37 -5.29 23.93 -12.97
CA VAL A 37 -4.94 24.11 -11.58
C VAL A 37 -4.15 22.83 -11.27
N GLY A 38 -2.85 22.97 -11.11
CA GLY A 38 -1.97 21.88 -10.72
C GLY A 38 -2.55 21.15 -9.53
N ASN A 39 -2.05 19.95 -9.29
CA ASN A 39 -2.48 19.03 -8.22
C ASN A 39 -3.09 19.77 -7.03
N LEU A 40 -4.27 19.32 -6.59
CA LEU A 40 -5.00 19.91 -5.46
C LEU A 40 -4.24 19.62 -4.15
N ASN A 41 -3.14 20.35 -3.93
CA ASN A 41 -2.18 20.04 -2.87
C ASN A 41 -2.52 20.74 -1.54
N ASN A 42 -3.51 21.61 -1.52
CA ASN A 42 -3.93 22.27 -0.28
C ASN A 42 -5.43 22.63 -0.28
N LEU A 43 -5.95 22.78 0.94
CA LEU A 43 -7.36 23.10 1.18
C LEU A 43 -7.82 24.40 0.50
N ASN A 44 -6.96 25.44 0.44
CA ASN A 44 -7.32 26.72 -0.19
C ASN A 44 -7.56 26.58 -1.69
N GLN A 45 -6.76 25.77 -2.39
CA GLN A 45 -6.97 25.48 -3.82
C GLN A 45 -8.29 24.76 -4.04
N LEU A 46 -8.57 23.76 -3.21
CA LEU A 46 -9.81 23.00 -3.26
C LEU A 46 -11.05 23.86 -3.00
N GLN A 47 -11.02 24.73 -2.00
CA GLN A 47 -12.12 25.62 -1.64
C GLN A 47 -12.44 26.66 -2.73
N ASN A 48 -11.44 27.05 -3.51
CA ASN A 48 -11.57 28.07 -4.56
C ASN A 48 -11.85 27.48 -5.95
N LEU A 49 -12.05 26.17 -6.06
CA LEU A 49 -12.47 25.55 -7.31
C LEU A 49 -13.85 26.06 -7.73
N HIS A 50 -13.96 26.53 -8.96
CA HIS A 50 -15.23 26.94 -9.57
C HIS A 50 -15.18 26.86 -11.10
N ALA A 51 -16.33 26.60 -11.71
CA ALA A 51 -16.48 26.76 -13.15
C ALA A 51 -16.59 28.24 -13.54
N LYS A 52 -16.20 28.58 -14.77
CA LYS A 52 -16.51 29.92 -15.32
C LYS A 52 -18.00 30.21 -15.15
N ALA A 53 -18.34 31.33 -14.51
CA ALA A 53 -19.69 31.73 -14.26
C ALA A 53 -20.47 31.86 -15.59
N THR A 54 -21.41 31.01 -15.81
CA THR A 54 -22.46 31.24 -16.80
C THR A 54 -23.62 31.90 -16.02
N PRO A 55 -24.13 33.05 -16.47
CA PRO A 55 -25.27 33.68 -15.81
C PRO A 55 -26.52 32.79 -16.04
N SER A 56 -26.71 31.82 -15.21
CA SER A 56 -27.87 30.95 -15.22
C SER A 56 -28.72 31.30 -13.99
N LYS A 57 -29.90 31.87 -14.23
CA LYS A 57 -30.95 32.06 -13.21
C LYS A 57 -31.64 30.75 -12.82
N LYS A 58 -30.99 29.60 -13.05
CA LYS A 58 -31.58 28.30 -12.72
C LYS A 58 -31.54 28.13 -11.23
N GLN A 59 -32.71 28.11 -10.62
CA GLN A 59 -32.90 27.85 -9.19
C GLN A 59 -32.29 26.49 -8.85
N MET A 60 -31.46 26.44 -7.84
CA MET A 60 -30.79 25.21 -7.39
C MET A 60 -31.86 24.20 -6.93
N THR A 61 -31.95 23.05 -7.57
CA THR A 61 -32.81 21.97 -7.09
C THR A 61 -32.15 21.24 -5.93
N GLY A 62 -32.94 20.69 -4.99
CA GLY A 62 -32.42 19.95 -3.84
C GLY A 62 -31.47 18.81 -4.23
N LEU A 63 -31.79 18.09 -5.29
CA LEU A 63 -30.95 17.01 -5.82
C LEU A 63 -29.58 17.52 -6.32
N HIS A 64 -29.55 18.67 -7.00
CA HIS A 64 -28.30 19.27 -7.48
C HIS A 64 -27.42 19.74 -6.31
N ALA A 65 -28.03 20.31 -5.27
CA ALA A 65 -27.31 20.71 -4.05
C ALA A 65 -26.69 19.50 -3.36
N GLN A 66 -27.42 18.41 -3.23
CA GLN A 66 -26.92 17.17 -2.62
C GLN A 66 -25.77 16.58 -3.45
N ALA A 67 -25.91 16.47 -4.76
CA ALA A 67 -24.81 15.97 -5.62
C ALA A 67 -23.55 16.84 -5.48
N LEU A 68 -23.69 18.17 -5.39
CA LEU A 68 -22.58 19.08 -5.19
C LEU A 68 -21.89 18.86 -3.83
N GLN A 69 -22.67 18.62 -2.78
CA GLN A 69 -22.16 18.30 -1.44
C GLN A 69 -21.36 17.00 -1.45
N ASP A 70 -21.91 15.94 -2.03
CA ASP A 70 -21.28 14.62 -2.06
C ASP A 70 -19.96 14.65 -2.84
N ILE A 71 -19.94 15.34 -3.97
CA ILE A 71 -18.72 15.51 -4.79
C ILE A 71 -17.68 16.33 -4.05
N ALA A 72 -18.07 17.47 -3.45
CA ALA A 72 -17.16 18.32 -2.69
C ALA A 72 -16.56 17.58 -1.49
N MET A 73 -17.36 16.80 -0.77
CA MET A 73 -16.91 15.98 0.35
C MET A 73 -15.95 14.88 -0.10
N SER A 74 -16.27 14.15 -1.17
CA SER A 74 -15.44 13.08 -1.71
C SER A 74 -14.07 13.57 -2.17
N ILE A 75 -14.04 14.67 -2.92
CA ILE A 75 -12.77 15.28 -3.39
C ILE A 75 -12.00 15.85 -2.21
N GLY A 76 -12.70 16.46 -1.25
CA GLY A 76 -12.10 16.92 -0.01
C GLY A 76 -11.39 15.80 0.75
N ALA A 77 -12.07 14.68 0.94
CA ALA A 77 -11.52 13.53 1.65
C ALA A 77 -10.30 12.94 0.94
N GLN A 78 -10.36 12.76 -0.37
CA GLN A 78 -9.22 12.26 -1.15
C GLN A 78 -8.01 13.22 -1.09
N ALA A 79 -8.25 14.52 -1.24
CA ALA A 79 -7.20 15.53 -1.18
C ALA A 79 -6.59 15.65 0.23
N GLY A 80 -7.41 15.61 1.28
CA GLY A 80 -6.96 15.61 2.67
C GLY A 80 -6.13 14.38 3.03
N LEU A 81 -6.58 13.19 2.58
CA LEU A 81 -5.86 11.92 2.76
C LEU A 81 -4.49 11.97 2.07
N ALA A 82 -4.42 12.36 0.80
CA ALA A 82 -3.18 12.47 0.04
C ALA A 82 -2.21 13.47 0.66
N TRP A 83 -2.68 14.68 0.95
CA TRP A 83 -1.87 15.72 1.59
C TRP A 83 -1.28 15.26 2.94
N ARG A 84 -2.10 14.64 3.80
CA ARG A 84 -1.62 14.17 5.10
C ARG A 84 -0.62 13.04 4.96
N SER A 85 -0.85 12.13 4.02
CA SER A 85 0.08 11.03 3.71
C SER A 85 1.45 11.55 3.27
N GLU A 86 1.50 12.59 2.44
CA GLU A 86 2.76 13.25 2.06
C GLU A 86 3.47 13.87 3.26
N GLN A 87 2.74 14.54 4.18
CA GLN A 87 3.33 15.11 5.40
C GLN A 87 3.94 14.01 6.28
N ILE A 88 3.24 12.88 6.45
CA ILE A 88 3.74 11.73 7.21
C ILE A 88 4.99 11.17 6.52
N ASN A 89 4.97 10.94 5.20
CA ASN A 89 6.11 10.43 4.44
C ASN A 89 7.33 11.35 4.52
N GLN A 90 7.15 12.67 4.55
CA GLN A 90 8.24 13.61 4.76
C GLN A 90 8.90 13.45 6.13
N VAL A 91 8.10 13.24 7.19
CA VAL A 91 8.62 12.98 8.54
C VAL A 91 9.35 11.63 8.59
N LEU A 92 8.77 10.60 7.97
CA LEU A 92 9.39 9.27 7.85
C LEU A 92 10.74 9.33 7.12
N SER A 93 10.81 10.08 6.02
CA SER A 93 12.04 10.26 5.24
C SER A 93 13.16 10.93 6.06
N LYS A 94 12.81 11.95 6.85
CA LYS A 94 13.77 12.62 7.75
C LYS A 94 14.32 11.68 8.83
N ASN A 95 13.54 10.68 9.24
CA ASN A 95 13.89 9.71 10.26
C ASN A 95 14.32 8.35 9.71
N ALA A 96 14.50 8.22 8.39
CA ALA A 96 14.72 6.94 7.71
C ALA A 96 15.88 6.13 8.32
N SER A 97 17.04 6.75 8.58
CA SER A 97 18.21 6.07 9.15
C SER A 97 17.93 5.50 10.55
N ASN A 98 17.13 6.19 11.36
CA ASN A 98 16.74 5.67 12.68
C ASN A 98 15.76 4.50 12.54
N LEU A 99 14.79 4.60 11.63
CA LEU A 99 13.83 3.54 11.37
C LEU A 99 14.50 2.29 10.79
N ASP A 100 15.47 2.44 9.87
CA ASP A 100 16.26 1.35 9.31
C ASP A 100 17.08 0.62 10.38
N ARG A 101 17.55 1.35 11.41
CA ARG A 101 18.27 0.77 12.55
C ARG A 101 17.36 0.07 13.53
N ILE A 102 16.19 0.66 13.86
CA ILE A 102 15.23 0.10 14.83
C ILE A 102 14.54 -1.14 14.23
N PHE A 103 14.03 -1.04 13.00
CA PHE A 103 13.29 -2.11 12.33
C PHE A 103 14.18 -2.85 11.31
N ASN A 104 15.31 -3.36 11.79
CA ASN A 104 16.21 -4.13 10.94
C ASN A 104 15.77 -5.59 10.86
N PHE A 105 14.93 -5.90 9.89
CA PHE A 105 14.42 -7.27 9.67
C PHE A 105 15.52 -8.26 9.29
N ASN A 106 16.62 -7.82 8.67
CA ASN A 106 17.72 -8.72 8.30
C ASN A 106 18.30 -9.46 9.51
N LEU A 107 18.33 -8.82 10.69
CA LEU A 107 18.87 -9.42 11.91
C LEU A 107 17.97 -10.52 12.49
N ILE A 108 16.71 -10.56 12.10
CA ILE A 108 15.72 -11.51 12.64
C ILE A 108 15.30 -12.59 11.66
N LEU A 109 15.70 -12.49 10.38
CA LEU A 109 15.46 -13.56 9.41
C LEU A 109 16.11 -14.87 9.85
N LEU A 110 15.50 -15.97 9.43
CA LEU A 110 16.05 -17.31 9.54
C LEU A 110 16.83 -17.70 8.28
N ASP A 111 17.53 -18.82 8.33
CA ASP A 111 18.25 -19.38 7.19
C ASP A 111 17.31 -19.56 5.98
N HIS A 112 17.86 -19.52 4.76
CA HIS A 112 17.13 -19.67 3.49
C HIS A 112 16.05 -18.60 3.23
N ASN A 113 16.26 -17.37 3.69
CA ASN A 113 15.30 -16.27 3.53
C ASN A 113 13.90 -16.58 4.08
N VAL A 114 13.84 -17.27 5.21
CA VAL A 114 12.59 -17.56 5.90
C VAL A 114 12.30 -16.45 6.91
N VAL A 115 11.13 -15.83 6.78
CA VAL A 115 10.59 -14.91 7.79
C VAL A 115 10.15 -15.73 9.00
N PRO A 116 10.59 -15.36 10.23
CA PRO A 116 10.12 -16.01 11.43
C PRO A 116 8.61 -15.86 11.63
N PRO A 117 7.97 -16.76 12.37
CA PRO A 117 6.59 -16.57 12.76
C PRO A 117 6.45 -15.35 13.67
N VAL A 118 5.32 -14.68 13.59
CA VAL A 118 4.96 -13.58 14.48
C VAL A 118 4.26 -14.15 15.71
N LEU A 119 4.83 -13.93 16.88
CA LEU A 119 4.25 -14.33 18.15
C LEU A 119 3.75 -13.12 18.93
N VAL A 120 2.65 -13.32 19.63
CA VAL A 120 2.18 -12.36 20.64
C VAL A 120 2.25 -13.00 22.02
N GLN A 121 2.51 -12.18 23.02
CA GLN A 121 2.51 -12.56 24.42
C GLN A 121 1.38 -11.82 25.13
N GLY A 122 0.48 -12.56 25.74
CA GLY A 122 -0.47 -12.04 26.73
C GLY A 122 0.08 -12.23 28.13
N ASN A 123 -0.19 -11.28 29.02
CA ASN A 123 0.14 -11.38 30.44
C ASN A 123 -1.17 -11.39 31.23
N SER A 124 -1.26 -12.24 32.25
CA SER A 124 -2.39 -12.31 33.18
C SER A 124 -3.73 -12.43 32.45
N SER A 125 -3.85 -13.43 31.55
CA SER A 125 -5.12 -13.63 30.86
C SER A 125 -6.13 -14.32 31.79
N LEU A 126 -7.35 -13.78 31.78
CA LEU A 126 -8.50 -14.35 32.48
C LEU A 126 -9.46 -14.89 31.43
N ASN A 127 -9.69 -16.16 31.43
CA ASN A 127 -10.65 -16.82 30.53
C ASN A 127 -11.76 -17.48 31.33
N LEU A 128 -12.99 -17.00 31.18
CA LEU A 128 -14.17 -17.57 31.80
C LEU A 128 -14.60 -18.79 30.98
N ALA A 129 -14.31 -19.99 31.48
CA ALA A 129 -14.70 -21.23 30.82
C ALA A 129 -16.21 -21.48 30.96
N ASP A 130 -16.76 -21.19 32.12
CA ASP A 130 -18.19 -21.19 32.44
C ASP A 130 -18.49 -20.24 33.63
N ALA A 131 -19.73 -20.13 34.07
CA ALA A 131 -20.12 -19.20 35.12
C ALA A 131 -19.44 -19.47 36.49
N GLN A 132 -18.86 -20.65 36.69
CA GLN A 132 -18.22 -21.10 37.95
C GLN A 132 -16.71 -21.37 37.76
N THR A 133 -16.19 -21.36 36.54
CA THR A 133 -14.80 -21.73 36.23
C THR A 133 -14.04 -20.60 35.55
N LEU A 134 -13.07 -20.06 36.29
CA LEU A 134 -12.14 -19.07 35.78
C LEU A 134 -10.76 -19.69 35.58
N ARG A 135 -10.27 -19.63 34.34
CA ARG A 135 -8.88 -20.03 34.01
C ARG A 135 -8.00 -18.78 34.05
N ILE A 136 -6.90 -18.87 34.75
CA ILE A 136 -5.92 -17.79 34.91
C ILE A 136 -4.58 -18.26 34.38
N ASP A 137 -3.99 -17.50 33.48
CA ASP A 137 -2.67 -17.74 32.93
C ASP A 137 -1.76 -16.54 33.20
N ASP A 138 -0.59 -16.74 33.78
CA ASP A 138 0.41 -15.68 33.98
C ASP A 138 0.96 -15.17 32.65
N ARG A 139 1.19 -16.08 31.71
CA ARG A 139 1.71 -15.78 30.37
C ARG A 139 1.10 -16.73 29.35
N ALA A 140 0.53 -16.17 28.33
CA ALA A 140 0.05 -16.88 27.15
C ALA A 140 0.89 -16.49 25.93
N TYR A 141 1.27 -17.45 25.11
CA TYR A 141 1.95 -17.22 23.82
C TYR A 141 1.10 -17.76 22.70
N GLN A 142 0.96 -16.98 21.63
CA GLN A 142 0.20 -17.38 20.44
C GLN A 142 0.98 -17.04 19.18
N ILE A 143 1.00 -17.94 18.20
CA ILE A 143 1.50 -17.70 16.86
C ILE A 143 0.36 -17.11 16.05
N ILE A 144 0.46 -15.85 15.62
CA ILE A 144 -0.54 -15.16 14.81
C ILE A 144 -0.24 -15.21 13.31
N SER A 145 1.03 -15.39 12.95
CA SER A 145 1.47 -15.60 11.56
C SER A 145 2.57 -16.64 11.53
N GLN A 146 2.51 -17.56 10.58
CA GLN A 146 3.50 -18.63 10.45
C GLN A 146 4.72 -18.21 9.61
N ALA A 147 5.81 -18.98 9.76
CA ALA A 147 7.01 -18.81 8.96
C ALA A 147 6.72 -19.05 7.47
N HIS A 148 7.35 -18.25 6.60
CA HIS A 148 7.21 -18.34 5.16
C HIS A 148 8.47 -17.85 4.45
N PHE A 149 8.66 -18.24 3.18
CA PHE A 149 9.74 -17.74 2.34
C PHE A 149 9.45 -16.32 1.85
N ILE A 150 10.54 -15.58 1.65
CA ILE A 150 10.51 -14.26 1.01
C ILE A 150 11.64 -14.16 -0.01
N THR A 151 11.46 -13.32 -1.01
CA THR A 151 12.49 -12.99 -2.00
C THR A 151 13.35 -11.81 -1.56
N ALA A 152 12.79 -10.88 -0.77
CA ALA A 152 13.50 -9.74 -0.22
C ALA A 152 13.04 -9.49 1.24
N PRO A 153 13.96 -9.10 2.15
CA PRO A 153 13.61 -8.79 3.53
C PRO A 153 12.54 -7.70 3.62
N PRO A 154 11.56 -7.84 4.52
CA PRO A 154 10.61 -6.78 4.78
C PRO A 154 11.33 -5.50 5.26
N GLN A 155 10.75 -4.36 4.95
CA GLN A 155 11.23 -3.07 5.42
C GLN A 155 10.09 -2.33 6.09
N TRP A 156 10.39 -1.41 7.00
CA TRP A 156 9.37 -0.57 7.62
C TRP A 156 8.54 0.20 6.61
N ARG A 157 9.15 0.55 5.44
CA ARG A 157 8.45 1.21 4.33
C ARG A 157 7.29 0.38 3.78
N ASN A 158 7.42 -0.95 3.75
CA ASN A 158 6.35 -1.83 3.29
C ASN A 158 5.12 -1.81 4.20
N TYR A 159 5.26 -1.32 5.43
CA TYR A 159 4.18 -1.22 6.40
C TYR A 159 3.56 0.17 6.47
N ILE A 160 4.40 1.21 6.64
CA ILE A 160 3.94 2.54 7.05
C ILE A 160 4.12 3.64 6.00
N TRP A 161 4.75 3.34 4.86
CA TRP A 161 4.79 4.27 3.74
C TRP A 161 3.42 4.34 3.08
N MET A 162 2.89 5.55 2.89
CA MET A 162 1.57 5.78 2.34
C MET A 162 1.68 6.49 0.99
N ASP A 163 1.17 5.84 -0.07
CA ASP A 163 1.19 6.37 -1.43
C ASP A 163 -0.25 6.58 -1.93
N TYR A 164 -0.86 7.68 -1.46
CA TYR A 164 -2.18 8.11 -1.88
C TYR A 164 -2.06 9.24 -2.89
N GLN A 165 -2.71 9.06 -4.04
CA GLN A 165 -2.72 10.06 -5.10
C GLN A 165 -3.70 11.17 -4.80
N HIS A 166 -3.35 12.39 -5.22
CA HIS A 166 -4.27 13.52 -5.20
C HIS A 166 -5.47 13.25 -6.12
N PRO A 167 -6.67 13.76 -5.77
CA PRO A 167 -7.83 13.60 -6.61
C PRO A 167 -7.66 14.32 -7.95
N GLU A 168 -8.24 13.74 -8.99
CA GLU A 168 -8.39 14.43 -10.27
C GLU A 168 -9.43 15.55 -10.16
N LEU A 169 -9.27 16.58 -10.98
CA LEU A 169 -10.24 17.66 -11.07
C LEU A 169 -11.57 17.12 -11.58
N PRO A 170 -12.70 17.42 -10.91
CA PRO A 170 -14.00 17.02 -11.39
C PRO A 170 -14.36 17.72 -12.71
N LEU A 171 -15.21 17.08 -13.48
CA LEU A 171 -15.72 17.70 -14.68
C LEU A 171 -16.37 19.05 -14.36
N PRO A 172 -16.25 20.07 -15.23
CA PRO A 172 -16.77 21.41 -15.00
C PRO A 172 -18.27 21.48 -14.74
N ALA A 173 -18.99 20.49 -15.21
CA ALA A 173 -20.42 20.35 -14.93
C ALA A 173 -20.73 20.20 -13.43
N PHE A 174 -19.80 19.63 -12.69
CA PHE A 174 -19.91 19.35 -11.24
C PHE A 174 -19.24 20.41 -10.37
N LEU A 175 -18.60 21.40 -10.95
CA LEU A 175 -18.02 22.52 -10.19
C LEU A 175 -19.06 23.59 -9.87
N PRO A 176 -18.95 24.29 -8.75
CA PRO A 176 -19.86 25.36 -8.36
C PRO A 176 -19.83 26.53 -9.36
N LYS A 177 -21.00 27.01 -9.77
CA LYS A 177 -21.20 28.08 -10.76
C LYS A 177 -21.73 29.37 -10.12
N THR A 178 -22.59 29.22 -9.10
CA THR A 178 -23.22 30.36 -8.39
C THR A 178 -22.51 30.67 -7.06
N ALA A 179 -22.79 31.81 -6.48
CA ALA A 179 -22.25 32.19 -5.17
C ALA A 179 -22.75 31.24 -4.07
N GLU A 180 -24.00 30.82 -4.13
CA GLU A 180 -24.61 29.87 -3.19
C GLU A 180 -23.96 28.49 -3.28
N GLU A 181 -23.75 27.99 -4.50
CA GLU A 181 -23.07 26.73 -4.73
C GLU A 181 -21.61 26.75 -4.21
N ARG A 182 -20.91 27.89 -4.33
CA ARG A 182 -19.55 28.04 -3.79
C ARG A 182 -19.51 27.97 -2.27
N ILE A 183 -20.51 28.51 -1.59
CA ILE A 183 -20.62 28.41 -0.12
C ILE A 183 -20.80 26.96 0.29
N ILE A 184 -21.68 26.23 -0.39
CA ILE A 184 -21.91 24.78 -0.16
C ILE A 184 -20.62 24.01 -0.44
N TRP A 185 -20.02 24.22 -1.59
CA TRP A 185 -18.76 23.56 -1.99
C TRP A 185 -17.68 23.74 -0.91
N LYS A 186 -17.41 25.01 -0.53
CA LYS A 186 -16.38 25.34 0.44
C LYS A 186 -16.62 24.63 1.79
N LYS A 187 -17.87 24.62 2.26
CA LYS A 187 -18.24 23.93 3.50
C LYS A 187 -17.95 22.43 3.43
N TYR A 188 -18.48 21.75 2.43
CA TYR A 188 -18.39 20.29 2.35
C TYR A 188 -17.01 19.81 1.92
N ALA A 189 -16.29 20.55 1.08
CA ALA A 189 -14.89 20.28 0.79
C ALA A 189 -14.00 20.40 2.04
N THR A 190 -14.29 21.34 2.93
CA THR A 190 -13.58 21.47 4.21
C THR A 190 -13.86 20.28 5.14
N ILE A 191 -15.13 19.87 5.25
CA ILE A 191 -15.51 18.68 6.04
C ILE A 191 -14.80 17.45 5.50
N GLY A 192 -14.93 17.20 4.20
CA GLY A 192 -14.25 16.06 3.56
C GLY A 192 -12.74 16.07 3.77
N TRP A 193 -12.10 17.25 3.63
CA TRP A 193 -10.67 17.39 3.89
C TRP A 193 -10.28 16.96 5.32
N GLN A 194 -11.04 17.41 6.33
CA GLN A 194 -10.80 17.02 7.71
C GLN A 194 -10.96 15.52 7.92
N ASP A 195 -12.00 14.92 7.33
CA ASP A 195 -12.23 13.48 7.37
C ASP A 195 -11.07 12.72 6.73
N GLY A 196 -10.58 13.19 5.56
CA GLY A 196 -9.42 12.61 4.88
C GLY A 196 -8.13 12.68 5.70
N VAL A 197 -7.87 13.80 6.37
CA VAL A 197 -6.72 13.96 7.28
C VAL A 197 -6.82 12.98 8.46
N GLN A 198 -7.99 12.89 9.09
CA GLN A 198 -8.22 11.95 10.20
C GLN A 198 -8.07 10.49 9.74
N GLN A 199 -8.55 10.16 8.56
CA GLN A 199 -8.40 8.82 7.98
C GLN A 199 -6.93 8.48 7.73
N ALA A 200 -6.12 9.42 7.21
CA ALA A 200 -4.68 9.21 7.02
C ALA A 200 -3.97 8.91 8.35
N ASP A 201 -4.28 9.67 9.39
CA ASP A 201 -3.71 9.46 10.73
C ASP A 201 -4.13 8.11 11.33
N ALA A 202 -5.38 7.69 11.15
CA ALA A 202 -5.87 6.39 11.60
C ALA A 202 -5.14 5.24 10.86
N ILE A 203 -5.06 5.30 9.53
CA ILE A 203 -4.34 4.31 8.71
C ILE A 203 -2.86 4.22 9.11
N PHE A 204 -2.20 5.36 9.33
CA PHE A 204 -0.82 5.39 9.77
C PHE A 204 -0.63 4.71 11.13
N ASN A 205 -1.50 5.01 12.10
CA ASN A 205 -1.43 4.42 13.44
C ASN A 205 -1.66 2.91 13.40
N ASP A 206 -2.62 2.42 12.63
CA ASP A 206 -2.88 0.99 12.45
C ASP A 206 -1.69 0.29 11.78
N ASN A 207 -1.12 0.89 10.77
CA ASN A 207 0.06 0.38 10.07
C ASN A 207 1.30 0.35 10.98
N LEU A 208 1.51 1.37 11.80
CA LEU A 208 2.60 1.43 12.77
C LEU A 208 2.42 0.38 13.87
N ALA A 209 1.20 0.19 14.35
CA ALA A 209 0.87 -0.87 15.31
C ALA A 209 1.16 -2.26 14.72
N ARG A 210 0.80 -2.50 13.45
CA ARG A 210 1.12 -3.72 12.71
C ARG A 210 2.62 -3.94 12.57
N LEU A 211 3.38 -2.92 12.13
CA LEU A 211 4.83 -2.98 12.03
C LEU A 211 5.47 -3.37 13.37
N THR A 212 5.07 -2.68 14.43
CA THR A 212 5.59 -2.87 15.78
C THR A 212 5.27 -4.26 16.31
N ARG A 213 4.03 -4.71 16.13
CA ARG A 213 3.58 -6.07 16.51
C ARG A 213 4.37 -7.15 15.78
N ASP A 214 4.50 -7.02 14.47
CA ASP A 214 5.14 -8.03 13.63
C ASP A 214 6.64 -8.11 13.93
N TYR A 215 7.34 -6.97 14.00
CA TYR A 215 8.76 -6.93 14.34
C TYR A 215 9.03 -7.49 15.74
N ASN A 216 8.29 -7.02 16.74
CA ASN A 216 8.44 -7.50 18.12
C ASN A 216 8.06 -8.97 18.26
N GLY A 217 7.05 -9.42 17.53
CA GLY A 217 6.63 -10.82 17.50
C GLY A 217 7.69 -11.75 16.91
N MET A 218 8.34 -11.35 15.83
CA MET A 218 9.49 -12.08 15.26
C MET A 218 10.70 -12.08 16.20
N ALA A 219 11.00 -10.95 16.84
CA ALA A 219 12.04 -10.87 17.86
C ALA A 219 11.74 -11.74 19.09
N LEU A 220 10.47 -11.80 19.52
CA LEU A 220 10.01 -12.68 20.57
C LEU A 220 10.22 -14.14 20.18
N TYR A 221 9.87 -14.53 18.94
CA TYR A 221 10.15 -15.87 18.44
C TYR A 221 11.63 -16.24 18.59
N ARG A 222 12.57 -15.36 18.17
CA ARG A 222 14.02 -15.61 18.31
C ARG A 222 14.41 -15.84 19.77
N ARG A 223 13.87 -15.05 20.70
CA ARG A 223 14.12 -15.25 22.15
C ARG A 223 13.57 -16.58 22.66
N LEU A 224 12.36 -16.95 22.28
CA LEU A 224 11.74 -18.22 22.70
C LEU A 224 12.43 -19.43 22.05
N LEU A 225 12.96 -19.26 20.84
CA LEU A 225 13.75 -20.28 20.16
C LEU A 225 15.04 -20.61 20.94
N LEU A 226 15.75 -19.58 21.43
CA LEU A 226 16.95 -19.77 22.27
C LEU A 226 16.60 -20.49 23.58
N LYS A 227 15.41 -20.24 24.12
CA LYS A 227 14.91 -20.91 25.33
C LYS A 227 14.35 -22.33 25.05
N GLY A 228 14.31 -22.79 23.81
CA GLY A 228 13.72 -24.08 23.46
C GLY A 228 12.19 -24.14 23.62
N MET A 229 11.53 -22.98 23.78
CA MET A 229 10.08 -22.88 23.97
C MET A 229 9.30 -22.93 22.65
N VAL A 230 9.99 -22.84 21.53
CA VAL A 230 9.43 -22.92 20.17
C VAL A 230 10.40 -23.68 19.27
N SER A 231 9.90 -24.42 18.27
CA SER A 231 10.73 -25.13 17.30
C SER A 231 11.14 -24.24 16.11
N LYS A 232 12.26 -24.58 15.46
CA LYS A 232 12.61 -24.03 14.15
C LYS A 232 11.68 -24.57 13.05
N PRO A 233 11.45 -23.81 11.96
CA PRO A 233 10.90 -24.42 10.75
C PRO A 233 11.92 -25.42 10.18
N PHE A 234 11.45 -26.48 9.57
CA PHE A 234 12.30 -27.40 8.83
C PHE A 234 12.16 -27.13 7.34
N VAL A 235 13.28 -26.80 6.69
CA VAL A 235 13.35 -26.55 5.25
C VAL A 235 14.00 -27.75 4.59
N ALA A 236 13.25 -28.44 3.74
CA ALA A 236 13.80 -29.47 2.85
C ALA A 236 14.31 -28.81 1.58
N GLN A 237 15.45 -29.27 1.09
CA GLN A 237 16.10 -28.83 -0.14
C GLN A 237 16.19 -30.01 -1.09
N THR A 238 15.89 -29.75 -2.37
CA THR A 238 16.09 -30.72 -3.46
C THR A 238 16.85 -30.01 -4.56
N ASP A 239 18.00 -30.57 -4.95
CA ASP A 239 18.82 -30.07 -6.03
C ASP A 239 18.31 -30.67 -7.36
N LEU A 240 17.88 -29.82 -8.28
CA LEU A 240 17.36 -30.19 -9.59
C LEU A 240 18.43 -30.14 -10.66
N GLY A 241 19.59 -29.53 -10.37
CA GLY A 241 20.71 -29.39 -11.29
C GLY A 241 20.47 -28.36 -12.38
N ILE A 242 20.40 -28.80 -13.63
CA ILE A 242 20.10 -27.94 -14.78
C ILE A 242 18.69 -28.23 -15.25
N THR A 243 17.82 -27.19 -15.20
CA THR A 243 16.45 -27.26 -15.71
C THR A 243 16.19 -26.16 -16.73
N GLY A 244 15.16 -26.29 -17.55
CA GLY A 244 14.79 -25.27 -18.50
C GLY A 244 14.16 -25.78 -19.79
N ASN A 245 14.03 -24.88 -20.74
CA ASN A 245 13.53 -25.15 -22.10
C ASN A 245 14.36 -24.37 -23.13
N ASN A 246 13.91 -24.34 -24.39
CA ASN A 246 14.66 -23.67 -25.50
C ASN A 246 14.81 -22.15 -25.31
N SER A 247 14.07 -21.51 -24.39
CA SER A 247 14.08 -20.06 -24.16
C SER A 247 14.57 -19.66 -22.77
N ALA A 248 14.65 -20.60 -21.83
CA ALA A 248 15.09 -20.34 -20.45
C ALA A 248 15.91 -21.51 -19.92
N LEU A 249 17.03 -21.21 -19.28
CA LEU A 249 17.94 -22.19 -18.67
C LEU A 249 18.21 -21.78 -17.23
N HIS A 250 18.02 -22.71 -16.30
CA HIS A 250 18.31 -22.55 -14.87
C HIS A 250 19.47 -23.48 -14.51
N ILE A 251 20.53 -22.90 -13.98
CA ILE A 251 21.74 -23.63 -13.56
C ILE A 251 21.78 -23.65 -12.03
N ASN A 252 22.06 -24.80 -11.43
CA ASN A 252 21.98 -25.05 -9.99
C ASN A 252 20.58 -24.74 -9.43
N ASP A 253 19.57 -25.19 -10.16
CA ASP A 253 18.18 -25.05 -9.75
C ASP A 253 17.92 -25.85 -8.48
N GLN A 254 17.33 -25.20 -7.46
CA GLN A 254 17.07 -25.78 -6.16
C GLN A 254 15.63 -25.50 -5.74
N LEU A 255 14.97 -26.54 -5.30
CA LEU A 255 13.64 -26.44 -4.71
C LEU A 255 13.74 -26.47 -3.19
N LEU A 256 13.35 -25.38 -2.54
CA LEU A 256 13.26 -25.26 -1.10
C LEU A 256 11.78 -25.36 -0.66
N ARG A 257 11.51 -26.16 0.37
CA ARG A 257 10.16 -26.36 0.91
C ARG A 257 10.16 -26.38 2.43
N ILE A 258 9.32 -25.58 3.07
CA ILE A 258 9.07 -25.70 4.51
C ILE A 258 8.18 -26.91 4.71
N THR A 259 8.73 -27.98 5.30
CA THR A 259 8.02 -29.24 5.55
C THR A 259 7.49 -29.33 6.98
N SER A 260 8.04 -28.55 7.91
CA SER A 260 7.52 -28.43 9.27
C SER A 260 7.51 -26.97 9.70
N LEU A 261 6.34 -26.50 10.10
CA LEU A 261 6.16 -25.15 10.64
C LEU A 261 6.58 -25.06 12.11
N PRO A 262 7.02 -23.90 12.60
CA PRO A 262 7.28 -23.66 14.01
C PRO A 262 6.08 -23.98 14.89
N LYS A 263 6.35 -24.65 16.04
CA LYS A 263 5.35 -25.01 17.04
C LYS A 263 5.83 -24.64 18.43
N LEU A 264 4.91 -24.22 19.29
CA LEU A 264 5.19 -24.00 20.71
C LEU A 264 5.48 -25.32 21.40
N GLN A 265 6.50 -25.34 22.27
CA GLN A 265 6.91 -26.52 23.05
C GLN A 265 6.17 -26.53 24.40
N ILE A 266 5.19 -27.41 24.51
CA ILE A 266 4.37 -27.53 25.72
C ILE A 266 5.06 -28.30 26.86
N ASN A 267 6.16 -29.03 26.58
CA ASN A 267 6.89 -29.78 27.61
C ASN A 267 8.00 -28.89 28.23
N PRO A 268 7.86 -28.46 29.50
CA PRO A 268 8.85 -27.63 30.18
C PRO A 268 10.23 -28.28 30.30
N GLY A 269 10.30 -29.59 30.35
CA GLY A 269 11.59 -30.31 30.44
C GLY A 269 12.49 -30.14 29.22
N ARG A 270 11.97 -29.60 28.11
CA ARG A 270 12.73 -29.28 26.92
C ARG A 270 13.16 -27.78 26.84
N TRP A 271 12.72 -26.98 27.80
CA TRP A 271 13.10 -25.58 27.86
C TRP A 271 14.51 -25.43 28.38
N LYS A 272 15.23 -24.44 27.86
CA LYS A 272 16.62 -24.15 28.24
C LYS A 272 16.67 -22.84 29.04
N SER A 273 17.39 -22.85 30.13
CA SER A 273 17.73 -21.60 30.85
C SER A 273 18.79 -20.83 30.06
N ILE A 274 18.58 -19.53 29.87
CA ILE A 274 19.63 -18.64 29.36
C ILE A 274 20.42 -18.21 30.60
N VAL A 275 21.68 -18.60 30.68
CA VAL A 275 22.60 -18.11 31.71
C VAL A 275 23.22 -16.84 31.16
N THR A 276 22.87 -15.70 31.74
CA THR A 276 23.61 -14.43 31.54
C THR A 276 24.70 -14.40 32.57
N HIS A 277 25.96 -14.41 32.13
CA HIS A 277 27.06 -14.05 33.00
C HIS A 277 27.10 -12.53 33.13
N ASP A 278 26.62 -12.01 34.24
CA ASP A 278 26.98 -10.65 34.65
C ASP A 278 28.47 -10.64 34.94
N SER A 279 29.26 -10.10 34.02
CA SER A 279 30.63 -9.74 34.30
C SER A 279 30.59 -8.63 35.37
N ALA A 280 30.82 -9.01 36.62
CA ALA A 280 30.99 -8.03 37.68
C ALA A 280 32.13 -7.04 37.29
N PRO A 281 31.98 -5.73 37.49
CA PRO A 281 33.05 -4.82 37.22
C PRO A 281 34.22 -5.16 38.10
N THR A 282 35.37 -5.49 37.48
CA THR A 282 36.64 -5.63 38.13
C THR A 282 36.96 -4.28 38.82
N LYS A 283 36.92 -4.24 40.16
CA LYS A 283 37.42 -3.11 40.92
C LYS A 283 38.92 -3.10 40.75
N GLU A 284 39.46 -2.13 40.05
CA GLU A 284 40.82 -1.63 40.22
C GLU A 284 40.89 -0.67 41.39
#